data_dc17ce6af185e9762b773be404ad8116
#
_entry.id   dc17ce6af185e9762b773be404ad8116
#
_cell.length_a   1.000
_cell.length_b   1.000
_cell.length_c   1.000
_cell.angle_alpha   90.00
_cell.angle_beta   90.00
_cell.angle_gamma   90.00
#
_symmetry.space_group_name_H-M   'P 1'
#
loop_
_entity.id
_entity.type
_entity.pdbx_description
1 polymer ?
#
loop_
_entity_poly.entity_id
_entity_poly.type
_entity_poly.pdbx_seq_one_letter_code
_entity_poly.pdbx_strand_id
1 'polypeptide(L)'
;MIVELSSFFDNPSIIEIGWLRIQYYAVTWVLSAIFIFQYLKNHRIIGELELTTDQVNDIVFLYGLIFGAMIGGRFGYMFFYGLDQLASNPLSLFFIWEGGLSFHGGLIGVIASLYLYSYQHKISFLRLADSICAAMPIGLGLVRIGNFLNGELYGRPTDGTWGFIFPTDPYGFTRHPSQLYEAFFEGLFLFILLMYISTKNNKHGVISGSFLLTYGLIRFLIEYFRQPDSHMGFVALQLSMGQLLSIPMVIIGLILLTKSLKKNEAIS
;
A
#
# COMPACT_ATOMS: atom_id res chain seq x y z
N MET A 1 -2.06 -26.88 -13.18
CA MET A 1 -0.61 -26.72 -13.40
C MET A 1 0.03 -26.31 -12.09
N ILE A 2 0.88 -27.14 -11.55
CA ILE A 2 1.64 -26.85 -10.32
C ILE A 2 3.03 -26.38 -10.76
N VAL A 3 3.47 -25.24 -10.23
CA VAL A 3 4.81 -24.69 -10.49
C VAL A 3 5.61 -24.77 -9.19
N GLU A 4 6.70 -25.52 -9.24
CA GLU A 4 7.68 -25.58 -8.16
C GLU A 4 8.75 -24.52 -8.37
N LEU A 5 8.96 -23.68 -7.38
CA LEU A 5 9.80 -22.48 -7.48
C LEU A 5 11.14 -22.66 -6.74
N SER A 6 11.60 -23.89 -6.59
CA SER A 6 12.66 -24.31 -5.67
C SER A 6 13.98 -23.57 -5.81
N SER A 7 14.40 -23.16 -7.01
CA SER A 7 15.75 -22.59 -7.20
C SER A 7 15.81 -21.06 -7.18
N PHE A 8 14.72 -20.38 -7.51
CA PHE A 8 14.70 -18.93 -7.60
C PHE A 8 14.52 -18.26 -6.21
N PHE A 9 13.87 -18.97 -5.28
CA PHE A 9 13.53 -18.43 -3.96
C PHE A 9 14.49 -18.84 -2.84
N ASP A 10 15.47 -19.70 -3.11
CA ASP A 10 16.48 -20.12 -2.12
C ASP A 10 17.33 -18.95 -1.62
N ASN A 11 17.44 -17.89 -2.42
CA ASN A 11 18.11 -16.64 -2.03
C ASN A 11 17.36 -15.42 -2.60
N PRO A 12 16.42 -14.81 -1.84
CA PRO A 12 15.64 -13.66 -2.27
C PRO A 12 16.45 -12.35 -2.37
N SER A 13 17.78 -12.42 -2.32
CA SER A 13 18.68 -11.27 -2.38
C SER A 13 19.21 -11.04 -3.79
N ILE A 14 19.08 -9.79 -4.28
CA ILE A 14 19.69 -9.37 -5.57
C ILE A 14 21.19 -9.12 -5.39
N ILE A 15 21.58 -8.55 -4.25
CA ILE A 15 22.95 -8.17 -3.92
C ILE A 15 23.27 -8.64 -2.52
N GLU A 16 24.41 -9.36 -2.38
CA GLU A 16 24.99 -9.73 -1.11
C GLU A 16 26.46 -9.27 -1.07
N ILE A 17 26.75 -8.26 -0.27
CA ILE A 17 28.11 -7.75 -0.07
C ILE A 17 28.38 -7.71 1.44
N GLY A 18 29.05 -8.73 1.95
CA GLY A 18 29.34 -8.85 3.37
C GLY A 18 28.06 -8.91 4.21
N TRP A 19 27.84 -7.91 5.04
CA TRP A 19 26.63 -7.81 5.90
C TRP A 19 25.43 -7.17 5.19
N LEU A 20 25.62 -6.55 4.01
CA LEU A 20 24.58 -5.86 3.26
C LEU A 20 23.87 -6.86 2.36
N ARG A 21 22.57 -7.08 2.60
CA ARG A 21 21.67 -7.89 1.76
C ARG A 21 20.55 -7.01 1.24
N ILE A 22 20.47 -6.87 -0.08
CA ILE A 22 19.38 -6.15 -0.75
C ILE A 22 18.42 -7.18 -1.34
N GLN A 23 17.24 -7.29 -0.73
CA GLN A 23 16.19 -8.20 -1.16
C GLN A 23 15.36 -7.62 -2.31
N TYR A 24 14.73 -8.46 -3.11
CA TYR A 24 13.80 -8.05 -4.17
C TYR A 24 12.70 -7.13 -3.64
N TYR A 25 12.16 -7.44 -2.47
CA TYR A 25 11.15 -6.61 -1.80
C TYR A 25 11.62 -5.16 -1.59
N ALA A 26 12.84 -4.94 -1.14
CA ALA A 26 13.39 -3.60 -0.95
C ALA A 26 13.49 -2.84 -2.28
N VAL A 27 13.89 -3.53 -3.35
CA VAL A 27 13.98 -2.93 -4.70
C VAL A 27 12.61 -2.53 -5.22
N THR A 28 11.56 -3.34 -4.98
CA THR A 28 10.20 -2.99 -5.41
C THR A 28 9.65 -1.76 -4.69
N TRP A 29 10.03 -1.51 -3.43
CA TRP A 29 9.70 -0.26 -2.73
C TRP A 29 10.36 0.97 -3.37
N VAL A 30 11.65 0.85 -3.73
CA VAL A 30 12.37 1.94 -4.42
C VAL A 30 11.74 2.20 -5.79
N LEU A 31 11.46 1.16 -6.56
CA LEU A 31 10.80 1.28 -7.86
C LEU A 31 9.40 1.91 -7.74
N SER A 32 8.65 1.56 -6.68
CA SER A 32 7.34 2.15 -6.38
C SER A 32 7.45 3.66 -6.12
N ALA A 33 8.41 4.08 -5.30
CA ALA A 33 8.64 5.50 -5.01
C ALA A 33 9.07 6.28 -6.26
N ILE A 34 9.97 5.71 -7.07
CA ILE A 34 10.40 6.29 -8.36
C ILE A 34 9.21 6.42 -9.31
N PHE A 35 8.40 5.36 -9.43
CA PHE A 35 7.21 5.40 -10.29
C PHE A 35 6.24 6.50 -9.85
N ILE A 36 5.89 6.54 -8.55
CA ILE A 36 4.99 7.55 -8.00
C ILE A 36 5.53 8.96 -8.28
N PHE A 37 6.81 9.20 -8.04
CA PHE A 37 7.43 10.49 -8.33
C PHE A 37 7.33 10.87 -9.82
N GLN A 38 7.72 9.96 -10.72
CA GLN A 38 7.70 10.20 -12.17
C GLN A 38 6.28 10.39 -12.69
N TYR A 39 5.31 9.65 -12.15
CA TYR A 39 3.91 9.82 -12.48
C TYR A 39 3.39 11.18 -12.01
N LEU A 40 3.62 11.53 -10.75
CA LEU A 40 3.10 12.77 -10.17
C LEU A 40 3.67 14.01 -10.87
N LYS A 41 4.97 14.10 -11.10
CA LYS A 41 5.56 15.29 -11.73
C LYS A 41 4.99 15.65 -13.10
N ASN A 42 4.40 14.65 -13.80
CA ASN A 42 3.79 14.84 -15.11
C ASN A 42 2.24 14.80 -15.04
N HIS A 43 1.68 14.62 -13.84
CA HIS A 43 0.24 14.45 -13.71
C HIS A 43 -0.48 15.80 -13.76
N ARG A 44 -1.59 15.86 -14.49
CA ARG A 44 -2.41 17.06 -14.68
C ARG A 44 -2.74 17.80 -13.37
N ILE A 45 -3.13 17.08 -12.32
CA ILE A 45 -3.51 17.65 -11.02
C ILE A 45 -2.33 18.41 -10.38
N ILE A 46 -1.11 17.94 -10.56
CA ILE A 46 0.09 18.64 -10.05
C ILE A 46 0.28 19.98 -10.76
N GLY A 47 0.04 20.02 -12.08
CA GLY A 47 0.02 21.28 -12.83
C GLY A 47 -1.10 22.23 -12.38
N GLU A 48 -2.29 21.72 -12.10
CA GLU A 48 -3.42 22.50 -11.57
C GLU A 48 -3.16 23.07 -10.16
N LEU A 49 -2.35 22.36 -9.35
CA LEU A 49 -1.90 22.80 -8.03
C LEU A 49 -0.67 23.71 -8.10
N GLU A 50 -0.14 23.97 -9.29
CA GLU A 50 1.06 24.78 -9.55
C GLU A 50 2.30 24.31 -8.76
N LEU A 51 2.40 22.99 -8.53
CA LEU A 51 3.50 22.41 -7.78
C LEU A 51 4.73 22.20 -8.67
N THR A 52 5.88 22.63 -8.17
CA THR A 52 7.18 22.43 -8.82
C THR A 52 7.67 20.98 -8.67
N THR A 53 8.65 20.58 -9.47
CA THR A 53 9.27 19.24 -9.35
C THR A 53 9.90 19.03 -7.97
N ASP A 54 10.51 20.04 -7.37
CA ASP A 54 11.10 19.96 -6.03
C ASP A 54 10.02 19.73 -4.97
N GLN A 55 8.88 20.41 -5.08
CA GLN A 55 7.73 20.19 -4.20
C GLN A 55 7.13 18.79 -4.37
N VAL A 56 7.08 18.24 -5.58
CA VAL A 56 6.68 16.85 -5.80
C VAL A 56 7.68 15.88 -5.17
N ASN A 57 8.98 16.17 -5.26
CA ASN A 57 10.01 15.40 -4.57
C ASN A 57 9.78 15.41 -3.05
N ASP A 58 9.51 16.56 -2.45
CA ASP A 58 9.20 16.67 -1.03
C ASP A 58 7.94 15.89 -0.65
N ILE A 59 6.87 15.98 -1.45
CA ILE A 59 5.63 15.23 -1.22
C ILE A 59 5.89 13.72 -1.19
N VAL A 60 6.67 13.19 -2.14
CA VAL A 60 6.88 11.74 -2.24
C VAL A 60 7.88 11.25 -1.20
N PHE A 61 9.06 11.88 -1.14
CA PHE A 61 10.16 11.33 -0.34
C PHE A 61 10.17 11.86 1.09
N LEU A 62 9.97 13.16 1.30
CA LEU A 62 10.05 13.73 2.64
C LEU A 62 8.74 13.49 3.41
N TYR A 63 7.60 13.96 2.88
CA TYR A 63 6.31 13.84 3.56
C TYR A 63 5.70 12.44 3.44
N GLY A 64 5.74 11.82 2.26
CA GLY A 64 5.18 10.50 2.04
C GLY A 64 6.03 9.39 2.68
N LEU A 65 7.30 9.29 2.30
CA LEU A 65 8.15 8.18 2.72
C LEU A 65 8.72 8.40 4.13
N ILE A 66 9.46 9.51 4.37
CA ILE A 66 10.18 9.70 5.64
C ILE A 66 9.21 10.00 6.78
N PHE A 67 8.50 11.13 6.73
CA PHE A 67 7.59 11.52 7.81
C PHE A 67 6.37 10.62 7.90
N GLY A 68 5.79 10.26 6.75
CA GLY A 68 4.60 9.43 6.70
C GLY A 68 4.90 7.97 7.02
N ALA A 69 5.46 7.25 6.05
CA ALA A 69 5.57 5.79 6.14
C ALA A 69 6.59 5.34 7.20
N MET A 70 7.80 5.93 7.24
CA MET A 70 8.86 5.46 8.15
C MET A 70 8.60 5.93 9.59
N ILE A 71 8.51 7.24 9.82
CA ILE A 71 8.29 7.78 11.17
C ILE A 71 6.92 7.37 11.70
N GLY A 72 5.86 7.55 10.92
CA GLY A 72 4.52 7.11 11.31
C GLY A 72 4.44 5.61 11.58
N GLY A 73 5.08 4.79 10.75
CA GLY A 73 5.17 3.34 10.93
C GLY A 73 5.91 2.95 12.22
N ARG A 74 7.03 3.61 12.52
CA ARG A 74 7.79 3.36 13.75
C ARG A 74 7.01 3.78 14.99
N PHE A 75 6.43 4.96 14.99
CA PHE A 75 5.57 5.42 16.09
C PHE A 75 4.42 4.44 16.32
N GLY A 76 3.69 4.07 15.26
CA GLY A 76 2.61 3.11 15.38
C GLY A 76 3.07 1.76 15.93
N TYR A 77 4.23 1.24 15.47
CA TYR A 77 4.78 0.00 16.02
C TYR A 77 5.11 0.13 17.51
N MET A 78 5.85 1.16 17.91
CA MET A 78 6.28 1.35 19.29
C MET A 78 5.10 1.55 20.25
N PHE A 79 4.07 2.27 19.83
CA PHE A 79 2.88 2.49 20.67
C PHE A 79 1.97 1.27 20.79
N PHE A 80 1.92 0.38 19.79
CA PHE A 80 1.02 -0.78 19.85
C PHE A 80 1.73 -2.08 20.24
N TYR A 81 3.01 -2.23 19.93
CA TYR A 81 3.74 -3.49 20.11
C TYR A 81 5.06 -3.34 20.90
N GLY A 82 5.62 -2.15 21.02
CA GLY A 82 6.92 -1.88 21.60
C GLY A 82 6.88 -1.07 22.91
N LEU A 83 5.76 -1.07 23.65
CA LEU A 83 5.63 -0.26 24.87
C LEU A 83 6.68 -0.58 25.93
N ASP A 84 7.01 -1.86 26.14
CA ASP A 84 8.04 -2.29 27.11
C ASP A 84 9.44 -1.80 26.69
N GLN A 85 9.74 -1.88 25.38
CA GLN A 85 10.98 -1.36 24.81
C GLN A 85 11.04 0.17 24.94
N LEU A 86 9.94 0.86 24.67
CA LEU A 86 9.84 2.31 24.80
C LEU A 86 9.99 2.77 26.25
N ALA A 87 9.41 2.05 27.19
CA ALA A 87 9.52 2.33 28.63
C ALA A 87 10.95 2.11 29.16
N SER A 88 11.63 1.06 28.69
CA SER A 88 13.01 0.75 29.10
C SER A 88 14.05 1.66 28.43
N ASN A 89 13.82 2.01 27.15
CA ASN A 89 14.72 2.88 26.38
C ASN A 89 13.90 3.78 25.43
N PRO A 90 13.52 5.01 25.83
CA PRO A 90 12.76 5.93 24.99
C PRO A 90 13.42 6.27 23.65
N LEU A 91 14.76 6.19 23.56
CA LEU A 91 15.49 6.45 22.31
C LEU A 91 15.28 5.35 21.27
N SER A 92 14.82 4.17 21.68
CA SER A 92 14.47 3.08 20.76
C SER A 92 13.40 3.47 19.73
N LEU A 93 12.61 4.52 19.99
CA LEU A 93 11.67 5.11 19.05
C LEU A 93 12.35 5.50 17.72
N PHE A 94 13.59 5.97 17.77
CA PHE A 94 14.34 6.45 16.62
C PHE A 94 15.16 5.36 15.91
N PHE A 95 15.25 4.16 16.47
CA PHE A 95 16.06 3.07 15.92
C PHE A 95 15.30 2.31 14.83
N ILE A 96 14.99 3.02 13.73
CA ILE A 96 14.23 2.47 12.59
C ILE A 96 14.95 1.29 11.89
N TRP A 97 16.28 1.22 12.02
CA TRP A 97 17.11 0.15 11.45
C TRP A 97 16.98 -1.18 12.20
N GLU A 98 16.41 -1.20 13.40
CA GLU A 98 16.07 -2.43 14.15
C GLU A 98 14.79 -3.11 13.64
N GLY A 99 14.12 -2.51 12.62
CA GLY A 99 12.85 -2.97 12.13
C GLY A 99 11.67 -2.50 12.98
N GLY A 100 10.55 -3.21 12.91
CA GLY A 100 9.34 -2.85 13.64
C GLY A 100 8.66 -1.59 13.08
N LEU A 101 8.00 -1.75 11.93
CA LEU A 101 7.15 -0.73 11.31
C LEU A 101 5.71 -1.23 11.25
N SER A 102 4.78 -0.44 11.76
CA SER A 102 3.34 -0.70 11.67
C SER A 102 2.77 -0.15 10.36
N PHE A 103 2.12 -0.98 9.58
CA PHE A 103 1.43 -0.53 8.36
C PHE A 103 0.39 0.57 8.67
N HIS A 104 -0.43 0.38 9.70
CA HIS A 104 -1.46 1.35 10.08
C HIS A 104 -0.86 2.67 10.57
N GLY A 105 0.23 2.58 11.35
CA GLY A 105 0.99 3.77 11.76
C GLY A 105 1.54 4.54 10.57
N GLY A 106 2.11 3.83 9.59
CA GLY A 106 2.58 4.42 8.35
C GLY A 106 1.48 5.08 7.53
N LEU A 107 0.33 4.40 7.38
CA LEU A 107 -0.81 4.97 6.65
C LEU A 107 -1.34 6.25 7.30
N ILE A 108 -1.53 6.24 8.63
CA ILE A 108 -1.96 7.42 9.38
C ILE A 108 -0.91 8.53 9.26
N GLY A 109 0.37 8.18 9.36
CA GLY A 109 1.49 9.09 9.20
C GLY A 109 1.50 9.75 7.82
N VAL A 110 1.32 8.99 6.74
CA VAL A 110 1.23 9.53 5.36
C VAL A 110 0.05 10.50 5.23
N ILE A 111 -1.13 10.12 5.71
CA ILE A 111 -2.31 10.99 5.65
C ILE A 111 -2.06 12.29 6.42
N ALA A 112 -1.52 12.20 7.64
CA ALA A 112 -1.26 13.35 8.50
C ALA A 112 -0.18 14.27 7.92
N SER A 113 0.92 13.72 7.42
CA SER A 113 2.02 14.50 6.84
C SER A 113 1.60 15.20 5.54
N LEU A 114 0.85 14.53 4.68
CA LEU A 114 0.32 15.13 3.45
C LEU A 114 -0.76 16.18 3.72
N TYR A 115 -1.58 15.96 4.77
CA TYR A 115 -2.51 16.98 5.24
C TYR A 115 -1.77 18.22 5.74
N LEU A 116 -0.72 18.03 6.55
CA LEU A 116 0.14 19.12 7.03
C LEU A 116 0.80 19.87 5.86
N TYR A 117 1.34 19.14 4.88
CA TYR A 117 1.88 19.75 3.66
C TYR A 117 0.84 20.61 2.96
N SER A 118 -0.36 20.08 2.74
CA SER A 118 -1.45 20.79 2.08
C SER A 118 -1.85 22.06 2.83
N TYR A 119 -1.88 22.00 4.15
CA TYR A 119 -2.19 23.13 5.01
C TYR A 119 -1.11 24.23 4.93
N GLN A 120 0.17 23.85 5.00
CA GLN A 120 1.31 24.76 4.92
C GLN A 120 1.38 25.49 3.56
N HIS A 121 1.11 24.76 2.47
CA HIS A 121 1.16 25.30 1.11
C HIS A 121 -0.18 25.87 0.61
N LYS A 122 -1.23 25.87 1.46
CA LYS A 122 -2.58 26.38 1.14
C LYS A 122 -3.20 25.75 -0.10
N ILE A 123 -2.92 24.47 -0.34
CA ILE A 123 -3.50 23.70 -1.44
C ILE A 123 -4.60 22.75 -0.93
N SER A 124 -5.46 22.31 -1.84
CA SER A 124 -6.53 21.37 -1.49
C SER A 124 -5.97 19.99 -1.17
N PHE A 125 -6.14 19.51 0.07
CA PHE A 125 -5.74 18.15 0.46
C PHE A 125 -6.43 17.07 -0.39
N LEU A 126 -7.74 17.21 -0.66
CA LEU A 126 -8.45 16.24 -1.49
C LEU A 126 -7.92 16.20 -2.92
N ARG A 127 -7.48 17.35 -3.45
CA ARG A 127 -6.91 17.40 -4.80
C ARG A 127 -5.52 16.76 -4.83
N LEU A 128 -4.70 17.01 -3.82
CA LEU A 128 -3.41 16.33 -3.65
C LEU A 128 -3.61 14.81 -3.46
N ALA A 129 -4.54 14.40 -2.60
CA ALA A 129 -4.87 12.99 -2.39
C ALA A 129 -5.33 12.30 -3.67
N ASP A 130 -6.11 12.97 -4.53
CA ASP A 130 -6.52 12.43 -5.84
C ASP A 130 -5.32 12.10 -6.72
N SER A 131 -4.31 12.97 -6.77
CA SER A 131 -3.11 12.71 -7.58
C SER A 131 -2.31 11.51 -7.05
N ILE A 132 -2.17 11.41 -5.74
CA ILE A 132 -1.44 10.31 -5.08
C ILE A 132 -2.21 9.00 -5.23
N CYS A 133 -3.51 8.98 -4.98
CA CYS A 133 -4.35 7.79 -5.13
C CYS A 133 -4.36 7.27 -6.58
N ALA A 134 -4.20 8.14 -7.58
CA ALA A 134 -4.07 7.72 -8.96
C ALA A 134 -2.78 6.91 -9.23
N ALA A 135 -1.67 7.23 -8.54
CA ALA A 135 -0.38 6.57 -8.70
C ALA A 135 -0.20 5.34 -7.81
N MET A 136 -0.81 5.35 -6.62
CA MET A 136 -0.61 4.34 -5.57
C MET A 136 -0.81 2.88 -6.03
N PRO A 137 -1.80 2.52 -6.88
CA PRO A 137 -2.03 1.13 -7.26
C PRO A 137 -0.81 0.46 -7.85
N ILE A 138 -0.06 1.13 -8.73
CA ILE A 138 1.16 0.55 -9.32
C ILE A 138 2.21 0.30 -8.24
N GLY A 139 2.37 1.24 -7.29
CA GLY A 139 3.28 1.05 -6.16
C GLY A 139 2.90 -0.18 -5.33
N LEU A 140 1.61 -0.32 -5.00
CA LEU A 140 1.08 -1.48 -4.28
C LEU A 140 1.34 -2.78 -5.07
N GLY A 141 1.03 -2.80 -6.37
CA GLY A 141 1.27 -3.96 -7.24
C GLY A 141 2.74 -4.37 -7.29
N LEU A 142 3.67 -3.42 -7.41
CA LEU A 142 5.11 -3.70 -7.39
C LEU A 142 5.57 -4.33 -6.08
N VAL A 143 5.08 -3.82 -4.94
CA VAL A 143 5.37 -4.41 -3.63
C VAL A 143 4.85 -5.84 -3.54
N ARG A 144 3.67 -6.16 -4.10
CA ARG A 144 3.12 -7.52 -4.14
C ARG A 144 3.96 -8.45 -5.03
N ILE A 145 4.49 -7.95 -6.12
CA ILE A 145 5.47 -8.70 -6.91
C ILE A 145 6.72 -8.99 -6.05
N GLY A 146 7.20 -8.02 -5.29
CA GLY A 146 8.31 -8.21 -4.34
C GLY A 146 8.02 -9.30 -3.30
N ASN A 147 6.80 -9.30 -2.70
CA ASN A 147 6.39 -10.36 -1.78
C ASN A 147 6.37 -11.75 -2.46
N PHE A 148 5.89 -11.83 -3.70
CA PHE A 148 5.93 -13.06 -4.47
C PHE A 148 7.37 -13.53 -4.70
N LEU A 149 8.27 -12.64 -5.12
CA LEU A 149 9.68 -12.96 -5.35
C LEU A 149 10.42 -13.34 -4.07
N ASN A 150 10.00 -12.83 -2.91
CA ASN A 150 10.53 -13.26 -1.60
C ASN A 150 9.88 -14.55 -1.08
N GLY A 151 8.86 -15.09 -1.75
CA GLY A 151 8.12 -16.27 -1.31
C GLY A 151 7.32 -16.06 -0.03
N GLU A 152 6.90 -14.82 0.27
CA GLU A 152 6.19 -14.46 1.48
C GLU A 152 4.74 -14.04 1.21
N LEU A 153 3.87 -14.08 2.24
CA LEU A 153 2.46 -13.66 2.17
C LEU A 153 1.64 -14.42 1.11
N TYR A 154 1.97 -15.69 0.88
CA TYR A 154 1.24 -16.55 -0.04
C TYR A 154 -0.19 -16.84 0.43
N GLY A 155 -0.98 -17.42 -0.47
CA GLY A 155 -2.39 -17.71 -0.24
C GLY A 155 -2.63 -19.01 0.51
N ARG A 156 -3.91 -19.33 0.64
CA ARG A 156 -4.39 -20.58 1.24
C ARG A 156 -3.98 -21.77 0.37
N PRO A 157 -3.93 -22.99 0.93
CA PRO A 157 -3.76 -24.20 0.15
C PRO A 157 -4.84 -24.31 -0.93
N THR A 158 -4.46 -24.81 -2.12
CA THR A 158 -5.38 -25.12 -3.22
C THR A 158 -5.77 -26.59 -3.17
N ASP A 159 -6.71 -26.98 -4.04
CA ASP A 159 -7.05 -28.38 -4.31
C ASP A 159 -5.96 -29.14 -5.07
N GLY A 160 -4.84 -28.49 -5.42
CA GLY A 160 -3.73 -29.07 -6.16
C GLY A 160 -3.90 -29.08 -7.69
N THR A 161 -5.00 -28.54 -8.24
CA THR A 161 -5.17 -28.46 -9.70
C THR A 161 -4.29 -27.39 -10.31
N TRP A 162 -4.06 -26.29 -9.57
CA TRP A 162 -3.15 -25.23 -9.93
C TRP A 162 -2.64 -24.49 -8.69
N GLY A 163 -1.46 -23.92 -8.75
CA GLY A 163 -0.86 -23.11 -7.68
C GLY A 163 0.65 -23.23 -7.69
N PHE A 164 1.25 -22.70 -6.65
CA PHE A 164 2.70 -22.66 -6.48
C PHE A 164 3.09 -23.34 -5.17
N ILE A 165 4.21 -24.07 -5.20
CA ILE A 165 4.87 -24.58 -3.99
C ILE A 165 5.95 -23.57 -3.63
N PHE A 166 5.77 -22.88 -2.51
CA PHE A 166 6.71 -21.88 -2.01
C PHE A 166 7.73 -22.53 -1.08
N PRO A 167 9.05 -22.35 -1.28
CA PRO A 167 10.09 -22.93 -0.43
C PRO A 167 9.99 -22.46 1.04
N THR A 168 9.43 -21.28 1.25
CA THR A 168 9.19 -20.69 2.58
C THR A 168 7.99 -21.27 3.30
N ASP A 169 7.14 -22.06 2.63
CA ASP A 169 6.04 -22.78 3.27
C ASP A 169 6.54 -24.05 3.99
N PRO A 170 6.51 -24.11 5.33
CA PRO A 170 7.01 -25.24 6.08
C PRO A 170 6.24 -26.53 5.84
N TYR A 171 5.04 -26.44 5.24
CA TYR A 171 4.17 -27.59 4.97
C TYR A 171 4.29 -28.09 3.53
N GLY A 172 4.93 -27.35 2.62
CA GLY A 172 5.08 -27.71 1.21
C GLY A 172 3.76 -27.84 0.45
N PHE A 173 2.70 -27.15 0.87
CA PHE A 173 1.41 -27.20 0.19
C PHE A 173 1.44 -26.44 -1.13
N THR A 174 0.64 -26.90 -2.09
CA THR A 174 0.30 -26.09 -3.26
C THR A 174 -0.62 -24.95 -2.82
N ARG A 175 -0.18 -23.72 -3.04
CA ARG A 175 -0.85 -22.52 -2.55
C ARG A 175 -1.29 -21.56 -3.65
N HIS A 176 -2.35 -20.81 -3.40
CA HIS A 176 -2.72 -19.67 -4.25
C HIS A 176 -1.61 -18.62 -4.24
N PRO A 177 -1.16 -18.13 -5.40
CA PRO A 177 -0.25 -16.97 -5.47
C PRO A 177 -1.04 -15.68 -5.24
N SER A 178 -1.56 -15.50 -4.02
CA SER A 178 -2.41 -14.35 -3.68
C SER A 178 -1.73 -13.01 -3.94
N GLN A 179 -0.39 -12.96 -3.82
CA GLN A 179 0.42 -11.79 -4.15
C GLN A 179 0.23 -11.36 -5.62
N LEU A 180 0.15 -12.32 -6.55
CA LEU A 180 -0.08 -12.02 -7.98
C LEU A 180 -1.52 -11.56 -8.23
N TYR A 181 -2.49 -12.08 -7.48
CA TYR A 181 -3.88 -11.58 -7.54
C TYR A 181 -3.94 -10.14 -7.04
N GLU A 182 -3.28 -9.85 -5.91
CA GLU A 182 -3.16 -8.49 -5.36
C GLU A 182 -2.45 -7.56 -6.35
N ALA A 183 -1.32 -7.99 -6.95
CA ALA A 183 -0.59 -7.21 -7.94
C ALA A 183 -1.45 -6.87 -9.16
N PHE A 184 -2.25 -7.82 -9.64
CA PHE A 184 -3.11 -7.59 -10.80
C PHE A 184 -4.32 -6.73 -10.46
N PHE A 185 -5.11 -7.09 -9.43
CA PHE A 185 -6.37 -6.41 -9.15
C PHE A 185 -6.19 -5.11 -8.36
N GLU A 186 -5.38 -5.11 -7.28
CA GLU A 186 -5.09 -3.93 -6.46
C GLU A 186 -4.07 -2.99 -7.15
N GLY A 187 -3.22 -3.56 -8.03
CA GLY A 187 -2.23 -2.83 -8.81
C GLY A 187 -2.75 -2.41 -10.18
N LEU A 188 -2.53 -3.25 -11.18
CA LEU A 188 -2.73 -2.91 -12.59
C LEU A 188 -4.19 -2.55 -12.93
N PHE A 189 -5.14 -3.40 -12.55
CA PHE A 189 -6.56 -3.17 -12.86
C PHE A 189 -7.06 -1.87 -12.21
N LEU A 190 -6.78 -1.68 -10.92
CA LEU A 190 -7.20 -0.48 -10.21
C LEU A 190 -6.56 0.78 -10.80
N PHE A 191 -5.28 0.73 -11.19
CA PHE A 191 -4.61 1.83 -11.87
C PHE A 191 -5.32 2.23 -13.16
N ILE A 192 -5.61 1.26 -14.04
CA ILE A 192 -6.31 1.50 -15.31
C ILE A 192 -7.70 2.11 -15.06
N LEU A 193 -8.43 1.59 -14.07
CA LEU A 193 -9.73 2.11 -13.70
C LEU A 193 -9.66 3.57 -13.23
N LEU A 194 -8.71 3.90 -12.35
CA LEU A 194 -8.56 5.27 -11.84
C LEU A 194 -8.09 6.23 -12.93
N MET A 195 -7.22 5.78 -13.83
CA MET A 195 -6.83 6.55 -15.02
C MET A 195 -8.06 6.87 -15.88
N TYR A 196 -8.91 5.87 -16.16
CA TYR A 196 -10.14 6.09 -16.90
C TYR A 196 -11.08 7.09 -16.20
N ILE A 197 -11.29 6.94 -14.88
CA ILE A 197 -12.10 7.88 -14.09
C ILE A 197 -11.50 9.29 -14.15
N SER A 198 -10.19 9.42 -14.04
CA SER A 198 -9.48 10.71 -14.12
C SER A 198 -9.68 11.44 -15.46
N THR A 199 -9.84 10.71 -16.58
CA THR A 199 -10.15 11.33 -17.88
C THR A 199 -11.60 11.83 -17.99
N LYS A 200 -12.51 11.26 -17.21
CA LYS A 200 -13.96 11.56 -17.26
C LYS A 200 -14.42 12.54 -16.20
N ASN A 201 -13.64 12.71 -15.13
CA ASN A 201 -14.06 13.50 -13.97
C ASN A 201 -12.91 14.33 -13.41
N ASN A 202 -13.20 15.62 -13.14
CA ASN A 202 -12.22 16.56 -12.58
C ASN A 202 -12.60 17.05 -11.16
N LYS A 203 -13.61 16.45 -10.53
CA LYS A 203 -14.10 16.85 -9.22
C LYS A 203 -13.13 16.36 -8.12
N HIS A 204 -12.84 17.22 -7.14
CA HIS A 204 -11.97 16.90 -6.01
C HIS A 204 -12.54 15.77 -5.17
N GLY A 205 -11.73 14.76 -4.85
CA GLY A 205 -12.10 13.61 -4.03
C GLY A 205 -12.75 12.46 -4.81
N VAL A 206 -12.97 12.59 -6.12
CA VAL A 206 -13.56 11.51 -6.93
C VAL A 206 -12.56 10.36 -7.11
N ILE A 207 -11.29 10.65 -7.40
CA ILE A 207 -10.27 9.62 -7.58
C ILE A 207 -9.96 8.94 -6.25
N SER A 208 -9.80 9.71 -5.17
CA SER A 208 -9.56 9.18 -3.82
C SER A 208 -10.74 8.34 -3.32
N GLY A 209 -11.97 8.80 -3.53
CA GLY A 209 -13.17 8.04 -3.18
C GLY A 209 -13.31 6.75 -3.98
N SER A 210 -13.02 6.79 -5.29
CA SER A 210 -13.02 5.61 -6.16
C SER A 210 -11.92 4.64 -5.78
N PHE A 211 -10.72 5.12 -5.44
CA PHE A 211 -9.63 4.29 -4.93
C PHE A 211 -10.05 3.53 -3.68
N LEU A 212 -10.50 4.24 -2.64
CA LEU A 212 -10.90 3.62 -1.38
C LEU A 212 -12.03 2.60 -1.55
N LEU A 213 -13.04 2.95 -2.34
CA LEU A 213 -14.18 2.06 -2.63
C LEU A 213 -13.72 0.79 -3.35
N THR A 214 -13.02 0.96 -4.47
CA THR A 214 -12.67 -0.17 -5.33
C THR A 214 -11.57 -1.02 -4.71
N TYR A 215 -10.53 -0.40 -4.14
CA TYR A 215 -9.50 -1.12 -3.40
C TYR A 215 -10.09 -1.93 -2.24
N GLY A 216 -10.96 -1.30 -1.43
CA GLY A 216 -11.60 -1.98 -0.30
C GLY A 216 -12.43 -3.20 -0.75
N LEU A 217 -13.19 -3.08 -1.85
CA LEU A 217 -13.95 -4.20 -2.41
C LEU A 217 -13.03 -5.32 -2.93
N ILE A 218 -12.02 -4.98 -3.70
CA ILE A 218 -11.05 -5.94 -4.25
C ILE A 218 -10.33 -6.65 -3.09
N ARG A 219 -9.83 -5.88 -2.11
CA ARG A 219 -9.14 -6.41 -0.94
C ARG A 219 -10.01 -7.38 -0.15
N PHE A 220 -11.27 -7.02 0.09
CA PHE A 220 -12.22 -7.90 0.79
C PHE A 220 -12.39 -9.25 0.06
N LEU A 221 -12.47 -9.22 -1.28
CA LEU A 221 -12.62 -10.44 -2.09
C LEU A 221 -11.34 -11.28 -2.14
N ILE A 222 -10.18 -10.65 -2.30
CA ILE A 222 -8.90 -11.38 -2.38
C ILE A 222 -8.57 -12.08 -1.06
N GLU A 223 -9.00 -11.55 0.08
CA GLU A 223 -8.80 -12.19 1.39
C GLU A 223 -9.37 -13.62 1.49
N TYR A 224 -10.31 -14.01 0.66
CA TYR A 224 -10.76 -15.40 0.59
C TYR A 224 -9.69 -16.36 0.08
N PHE A 225 -8.75 -15.87 -0.72
CA PHE A 225 -7.63 -16.64 -1.28
C PHE A 225 -6.35 -16.47 -0.48
N ARG A 226 -6.24 -15.42 0.32
CA ARG A 226 -5.07 -15.12 1.14
C ARG A 226 -5.05 -15.99 2.40
N GLN A 227 -3.85 -16.44 2.80
CA GLN A 227 -3.65 -17.02 4.12
C GLN A 227 -3.73 -15.93 5.18
N PRO A 228 -4.65 -16.02 6.17
CA PRO A 228 -4.66 -15.08 7.28
C PRO A 228 -3.34 -15.10 8.05
N ASP A 229 -2.93 -13.97 8.59
CA ASP A 229 -1.71 -13.87 9.38
C ASP A 229 -1.80 -14.80 10.60
N SER A 230 -0.79 -15.66 10.80
CA SER A 230 -0.82 -16.75 11.76
C SER A 230 -1.06 -16.32 13.21
N HIS A 231 -0.67 -15.07 13.55
CA HIS A 231 -0.82 -14.51 14.90
C HIS A 231 -2.22 -13.90 15.16
N MET A 232 -3.02 -13.63 14.12
CA MET A 232 -4.34 -12.99 14.27
C MET A 232 -5.50 -13.90 13.85
N GLY A 233 -5.30 -14.77 12.88
CA GLY A 233 -6.33 -15.69 12.38
C GLY A 233 -7.60 -14.97 11.91
N PHE A 234 -8.75 -15.53 12.27
CA PHE A 234 -10.06 -14.89 12.10
C PHE A 234 -10.44 -14.15 13.38
N VAL A 235 -10.80 -12.86 13.25
CA VAL A 235 -10.97 -11.95 14.39
C VAL A 235 -12.42 -11.88 14.84
N ALA A 236 -13.32 -11.40 13.99
CA ALA A 236 -14.74 -11.22 14.33
C ALA A 236 -15.61 -11.71 13.16
N LEU A 237 -16.75 -12.33 13.45
CA LEU A 237 -17.69 -12.85 12.46
C LEU A 237 -17.04 -13.77 11.41
N GLN A 238 -15.98 -14.48 11.79
CA GLN A 238 -15.16 -15.30 10.90
C GLN A 238 -14.49 -14.51 9.75
N LEU A 239 -14.35 -13.19 9.91
CA LEU A 239 -13.64 -12.33 8.97
C LEU A 239 -12.16 -12.21 9.34
N SER A 240 -11.30 -12.13 8.32
CA SER A 240 -9.89 -11.79 8.53
C SER A 240 -9.74 -10.30 8.89
N MET A 241 -8.59 -9.93 9.44
CA MET A 241 -8.28 -8.52 9.71
C MET A 241 -8.33 -7.67 8.42
N GLY A 242 -7.86 -8.22 7.29
CA GLY A 242 -7.93 -7.55 5.99
C GLY A 242 -9.37 -7.26 5.55
N GLN A 243 -10.29 -8.20 5.77
CA GLN A 243 -11.72 -8.00 5.48
C GLN A 243 -12.33 -6.94 6.39
N LEU A 244 -12.06 -6.99 7.70
CA LEU A 244 -12.56 -5.99 8.65
C LEU A 244 -12.11 -4.57 8.32
N LEU A 245 -10.84 -4.40 7.94
CA LEU A 245 -10.28 -3.09 7.57
C LEU A 245 -10.76 -2.60 6.20
N SER A 246 -11.19 -3.50 5.32
CA SER A 246 -11.75 -3.15 4.02
C SER A 246 -13.14 -2.51 4.15
N ILE A 247 -13.94 -2.90 5.14
CA ILE A 247 -15.29 -2.36 5.35
C ILE A 247 -15.28 -0.83 5.54
N PRO A 248 -14.52 -0.25 6.50
CA PRO A 248 -14.47 1.21 6.64
C PRO A 248 -13.91 1.91 5.38
N MET A 249 -12.98 1.30 4.65
CA MET A 249 -12.49 1.87 3.39
C MET A 249 -13.61 1.99 2.34
N VAL A 250 -14.42 0.95 2.18
CA VAL A 250 -15.59 0.95 1.28
C VAL A 250 -16.60 2.04 1.69
N ILE A 251 -16.91 2.13 2.99
CA ILE A 251 -17.86 3.12 3.51
C ILE A 251 -17.34 4.55 3.28
N ILE A 252 -16.10 4.83 3.67
CA ILE A 252 -15.48 6.16 3.51
C ILE A 252 -15.37 6.51 2.01
N GLY A 253 -14.97 5.55 1.19
CA GLY A 253 -14.88 5.73 -0.27
C GLY A 253 -16.22 6.09 -0.88
N LEU A 254 -17.29 5.40 -0.50
CA LEU A 254 -18.65 5.68 -0.97
C LEU A 254 -19.14 7.06 -0.52
N ILE A 255 -18.92 7.42 0.76
CA ILE A 255 -19.29 8.74 1.29
C ILE A 255 -18.52 9.85 0.58
N LEU A 256 -17.22 9.69 0.40
CA LEU A 256 -16.38 10.68 -0.27
C LEU A 256 -16.82 10.86 -1.72
N LEU A 257 -17.01 9.76 -2.45
CA LEU A 257 -17.42 9.77 -3.84
C LEU A 257 -18.80 10.45 -4.01
N THR A 258 -19.79 10.08 -3.20
CA THR A 258 -21.14 10.67 -3.28
C THR A 258 -21.14 12.16 -2.95
N LYS A 259 -20.37 12.61 -1.93
CA LYS A 259 -20.23 14.03 -1.61
C LYS A 259 -19.54 14.81 -2.71
N SER A 260 -18.47 14.26 -3.30
CA SER A 260 -17.71 14.90 -4.38
C SER A 260 -18.52 15.02 -5.66
N LEU A 261 -19.36 14.05 -5.96
CA LEU A 261 -20.26 14.10 -7.13
C LEU A 261 -21.40 15.13 -6.95
N LYS A 262 -22.01 15.22 -5.77
CA LYS A 262 -23.12 16.15 -5.48
C LYS A 262 -22.70 17.61 -5.39
N LYS A 263 -21.49 17.94 -5.00
CA LYS A 263 -21.04 19.33 -4.75
C LYS A 263 -21.13 20.27 -5.95
N ASN A 264 -21.28 19.77 -7.17
CA ASN A 264 -21.40 20.59 -8.39
C ASN A 264 -22.83 20.68 -8.95
N GLU A 265 -23.80 19.94 -8.41
CA GLU A 265 -25.21 20.14 -8.79
C GLU A 265 -25.81 21.39 -8.11
N ALA A 266 -25.15 21.88 -7.04
CA ALA A 266 -25.58 23.09 -6.31
C ALA A 266 -25.00 24.40 -6.86
N ILE A 267 -24.17 24.37 -7.92
CA ILE A 267 -23.48 25.54 -8.51
C ILE A 267 -23.87 25.72 -10.00
N SER A 268 -24.64 24.79 -10.58
CA SER A 268 -25.25 24.89 -11.91
C SER A 268 -26.70 25.31 -11.79
#